data_9ec7f624127fa72ca0d7b992731ac6dc
#
_entry.id   9ec7f624127fa72ca0d7b992731ac6dc
#
_cell.length_a   1.000
_cell.length_b   1.000
_cell.length_c   1.000
_cell.angle_alpha   90.00
_cell.angle_beta   90.00
_cell.angle_gamma   90.00
#
_symmetry.space_group_name_H-M   'P 1'
#
loop_
_entity.id
_entity.type
_entity.pdbx_description
1 polymer ?
#
loop_
_entity_poly.entity_id
_entity_poly.type
_entity_poly.pdbx_seq_one_letter_code
_entity_poly.pdbx_strand_id
1 'polypeptide(L)'
;MSIAAVILAAGFSRRLGRAKQTLEFAGEMLVERALRVAREAGLLQVIVVVNREADFCEALEERGCLIVMNELAEEGMASSIRRGVSAARTLRASGVLLMTCDQVGLEVGHLKELLADPGMIAGSGYAGKVGIPAYFPAASFGHLLVLQGDTGARELLKGERLVVDERLAVDVDTEEDLGKLFRQ
;
A
#
# COMPACT_ATOMS: atom_id res chain seq x y z
N MET A 1 -18.27 -4.52 -10.27
CA MET A 1 -16.81 -4.57 -10.52
C MET A 1 -16.13 -4.23 -9.19
N SER A 2 -15.20 -5.06 -8.72
CA SER A 2 -14.55 -4.86 -7.42
C SER A 2 -13.12 -4.38 -7.62
N ILE A 3 -12.73 -3.30 -6.95
CA ILE A 3 -11.34 -2.83 -6.88
C ILE A 3 -10.70 -3.51 -5.65
N ALA A 4 -9.48 -4.00 -5.78
CA ALA A 4 -8.73 -4.58 -4.68
C ALA A 4 -7.74 -3.56 -4.09
N ALA A 5 -7.69 -3.44 -2.76
CA ALA A 5 -6.56 -2.80 -2.09
C ALA A 5 -5.40 -3.79 -2.03
N VAL A 6 -4.21 -3.34 -2.40
CA VAL A 6 -2.95 -4.10 -2.26
C VAL A 6 -2.05 -3.34 -1.29
N ILE A 7 -1.96 -3.84 -0.07
CA ILE A 7 -1.11 -3.29 0.98
C ILE A 7 0.26 -3.95 0.89
N LEU A 8 1.29 -3.15 0.59
CA LEU A 8 2.67 -3.61 0.47
C LEU A 8 3.32 -3.62 1.86
N ALA A 9 3.35 -4.77 2.50
CA ALA A 9 3.84 -4.99 3.86
C ALA A 9 5.05 -5.96 3.93
N ALA A 10 5.74 -6.19 2.80
CA ALA A 10 6.84 -7.13 2.70
C ALA A 10 8.24 -6.53 3.01
N GLY A 11 8.32 -5.28 3.45
CA GLY A 11 9.57 -4.64 3.83
C GLY A 11 10.18 -5.28 5.09
N PHE A 12 11.50 -5.53 5.08
CA PHE A 12 12.21 -6.20 6.19
C PHE A 12 12.52 -5.29 7.39
N SER A 13 12.25 -3.99 7.30
CA SER A 13 12.44 -3.02 8.40
C SER A 13 13.81 -3.12 9.11
N ARG A 14 14.89 -3.41 8.35
CA ARG A 14 16.23 -3.74 8.88
C ARG A 14 16.80 -2.72 9.87
N ARG A 15 16.38 -1.43 9.75
CA ARG A 15 16.82 -0.35 10.64
C ARG A 15 16.15 -0.37 12.01
N LEU A 16 14.94 -0.94 12.09
CA LEU A 16 14.12 -0.98 13.31
C LEU A 16 14.36 -2.23 14.15
N GLY A 17 14.99 -3.29 13.61
CA GLY A 17 15.18 -4.57 14.30
C GLY A 17 13.89 -5.35 14.59
N ARG A 18 12.73 -4.81 14.17
CA ARG A 18 11.40 -5.45 14.23
C ARG A 18 10.55 -5.04 13.02
N ALA A 19 9.50 -5.77 12.75
CA ALA A 19 8.61 -5.48 11.63
C ALA A 19 7.93 -4.10 11.81
N LYS A 20 8.19 -3.14 10.90
CA LYS A 20 7.58 -1.81 10.90
C LYS A 20 6.04 -1.88 10.90
N GLN A 21 5.51 -2.89 10.25
CA GLN A 21 4.09 -3.14 10.08
C GLN A 21 3.34 -3.31 11.41
N THR A 22 4.05 -3.80 12.45
CA THR A 22 3.51 -4.03 13.80
C THR A 22 3.74 -2.88 14.77
N LEU A 23 4.35 -1.78 14.33
CA LEU A 23 4.43 -0.57 15.14
C LEU A 23 3.04 -0.03 15.43
N GLU A 24 2.81 0.43 16.65
CA GLU A 24 1.52 1.01 17.06
C GLU A 24 1.51 2.52 16.87
N PHE A 25 0.45 2.99 16.22
CA PHE A 25 0.11 4.40 16.12
C PHE A 25 -1.35 4.61 16.57
N ALA A 26 -1.55 5.46 17.56
CA ALA A 26 -2.88 5.73 18.14
C ALA A 26 -3.62 4.46 18.62
N GLY A 27 -2.88 3.45 19.14
CA GLY A 27 -3.45 2.21 19.66
C GLY A 27 -3.80 1.16 18.60
N GLU A 28 -3.33 1.32 17.36
CA GLU A 28 -3.58 0.41 16.25
C GLU A 28 -2.26 0.12 15.52
N MET A 29 -2.00 -1.14 15.13
CA MET A 29 -0.83 -1.45 14.31
C MET A 29 -0.91 -0.74 12.96
N LEU A 30 0.23 -0.33 12.40
CA LEU A 30 0.27 0.39 11.12
C LEU A 30 -0.41 -0.41 10.00
N VAL A 31 -0.23 -1.72 9.95
CA VAL A 31 -0.87 -2.58 8.96
C VAL A 31 -2.39 -2.66 9.15
N GLU A 32 -2.87 -2.71 10.40
CA GLU A 32 -4.30 -2.70 10.72
C GLU A 32 -4.95 -1.37 10.38
N ARG A 33 -4.25 -0.26 10.65
CA ARG A 33 -4.66 1.07 10.23
C ARG A 33 -4.84 1.16 8.71
N ALA A 34 -3.85 0.69 7.95
CA ALA A 34 -3.93 0.68 6.49
C ALA A 34 -5.14 -0.15 6.00
N LEU A 35 -5.37 -1.32 6.60
CA LEU A 35 -6.54 -2.16 6.35
C LEU A 35 -7.85 -1.42 6.62
N ARG A 36 -7.96 -0.77 7.78
CA ARG A 36 -9.16 -0.03 8.18
C ARG A 36 -9.45 1.10 7.20
N VAL A 37 -8.46 1.94 6.88
CA VAL A 37 -8.59 3.06 5.94
C VAL A 37 -9.03 2.57 4.56
N ALA A 38 -8.47 1.46 4.06
CA ALA A 38 -8.86 0.86 2.79
C ALA A 38 -10.34 0.43 2.81
N ARG A 39 -10.78 -0.24 3.88
CA ARG A 39 -12.18 -0.69 4.03
C ARG A 39 -13.18 0.45 4.15
N GLU A 40 -12.86 1.47 4.93
CA GLU A 40 -13.68 2.67 5.06
C GLU A 40 -13.79 3.46 3.74
N ALA A 41 -12.80 3.32 2.85
CA ALA A 41 -12.86 3.82 1.49
C ALA A 41 -13.73 2.96 0.54
N GLY A 42 -14.25 1.82 1.02
CA GLY A 42 -15.11 0.91 0.25
C GLY A 42 -14.37 -0.25 -0.44
N LEU A 43 -13.07 -0.43 -0.16
CA LEU A 43 -12.26 -1.51 -0.73
C LEU A 43 -12.43 -2.79 0.12
N LEU A 44 -13.38 -3.62 -0.23
CA LEU A 44 -13.70 -4.84 0.52
C LEU A 44 -12.75 -6.00 0.22
N GLN A 45 -12.16 -6.03 -0.98
CA GLN A 45 -11.11 -6.99 -1.32
C GLN A 45 -9.76 -6.42 -0.91
N VAL A 46 -9.17 -6.93 0.16
CA VAL A 46 -7.87 -6.48 0.65
C VAL A 46 -6.86 -7.62 0.56
N ILE A 47 -5.77 -7.35 -0.15
CA ILE A 47 -4.61 -8.22 -0.32
C ILE A 47 -3.46 -7.59 0.45
N VAL A 48 -2.85 -8.34 1.35
CA VAL A 48 -1.66 -7.90 2.08
C VAL A 48 -0.48 -8.73 1.61
N VAL A 49 0.50 -8.07 1.01
CA VAL A 49 1.73 -8.72 0.55
C VAL A 49 2.76 -8.65 1.66
N VAL A 50 3.22 -9.81 2.13
CA VAL A 50 4.14 -9.95 3.26
C VAL A 50 5.41 -10.69 2.85
N ASN A 51 6.48 -10.56 3.63
CA ASN A 51 7.67 -11.39 3.53
C ASN A 51 7.57 -12.62 4.47
N ARG A 52 8.54 -13.52 4.38
CA ARG A 52 8.62 -14.77 5.17
C ARG A 52 8.77 -14.58 6.70
N GLU A 53 9.12 -13.38 7.15
CA GLU A 53 9.37 -13.06 8.57
C GLU A 53 8.12 -12.44 9.24
N ALA A 54 7.02 -12.26 8.49
CA ALA A 54 5.80 -11.65 9.00
C ALA A 54 5.08 -12.59 9.98
N ASP A 55 4.95 -12.17 11.21
CA ASP A 55 4.31 -12.88 12.33
C ASP A 55 2.89 -12.38 12.63
N PHE A 56 2.43 -11.38 11.90
CA PHE A 56 1.12 -10.73 12.07
C PHE A 56 0.02 -11.22 11.10
N CYS A 57 0.31 -12.27 10.32
CA CYS A 57 -0.57 -12.73 9.24
C CYS A 57 -1.91 -13.26 9.75
N GLU A 58 -1.91 -14.09 10.83
CA GLU A 58 -3.10 -14.72 11.38
C GLU A 58 -4.17 -13.67 11.77
N ALA A 59 -3.77 -12.60 12.45
CA ALA A 59 -4.67 -11.52 12.85
C ALA A 59 -5.31 -10.81 11.65
N LEU A 60 -4.63 -10.73 10.50
CA LEU A 60 -5.16 -10.13 9.28
C LEU A 60 -6.06 -11.11 8.51
N GLU A 61 -5.76 -12.41 8.52
CA GLU A 61 -6.61 -13.45 7.94
C GLU A 61 -7.95 -13.55 8.67
N GLU A 62 -7.95 -13.49 10.00
CA GLU A 62 -9.17 -13.43 10.81
C GLU A 62 -10.04 -12.21 10.47
N ARG A 63 -9.40 -11.12 10.04
CA ARG A 63 -10.10 -9.93 9.52
C ARG A 63 -10.50 -10.05 8.04
N GLY A 64 -10.35 -11.23 7.41
CA GLY A 64 -10.75 -11.49 6.04
C GLY A 64 -9.86 -10.86 4.97
N CYS A 65 -8.57 -10.68 5.25
CA CYS A 65 -7.58 -10.30 4.25
C CYS A 65 -7.06 -11.53 3.50
N LEU A 66 -6.71 -11.36 2.24
CA LEU A 66 -5.91 -12.34 1.51
C LEU A 66 -4.42 -12.06 1.75
N ILE A 67 -3.74 -12.94 2.45
CA ILE A 67 -2.30 -12.86 2.65
C ILE A 67 -1.58 -13.47 1.45
N VAL A 68 -0.62 -12.72 0.90
CA VAL A 68 0.20 -13.16 -0.24
C VAL A 68 1.67 -13.09 0.16
N MET A 69 2.29 -14.26 0.26
CA MET A 69 3.73 -14.37 0.56
C MET A 69 4.57 -13.92 -0.63
N ASN A 70 5.52 -13.03 -0.39
CA ASN A 70 6.53 -12.62 -1.35
C ASN A 70 7.91 -13.15 -0.93
N GLU A 71 8.31 -14.28 -1.50
CA GLU A 71 9.63 -14.89 -1.26
C GLU A 71 10.77 -14.08 -1.88
N LEU A 72 10.45 -13.21 -2.84
CA LEU A 72 11.40 -12.35 -3.56
C LEU A 72 11.39 -10.91 -3.04
N ALA A 73 10.98 -10.68 -1.79
CA ALA A 73 10.88 -9.34 -1.22
C ALA A 73 12.22 -8.56 -1.22
N GLU A 74 13.35 -9.28 -1.22
CA GLU A 74 14.70 -8.69 -1.31
C GLU A 74 15.02 -8.04 -2.67
N GLU A 75 14.29 -8.40 -3.74
CA GLU A 75 14.43 -7.74 -5.06
C GLU A 75 13.95 -6.29 -5.06
N GLY A 76 13.22 -5.86 -4.02
CA GLY A 76 12.65 -4.53 -3.92
C GLY A 76 11.12 -4.47 -4.09
N MET A 77 10.58 -3.27 -4.08
CA MET A 77 9.13 -3.01 -4.07
C MET A 77 8.40 -3.62 -5.29
N ALA A 78 9.03 -3.65 -6.46
CA ALA A 78 8.43 -4.18 -7.67
C ALA A 78 8.00 -5.64 -7.53
N SER A 79 8.75 -6.48 -6.81
CA SER A 79 8.39 -7.88 -6.56
C SER A 79 7.09 -8.00 -5.78
N SER A 80 6.90 -7.15 -4.76
CA SER A 80 5.68 -7.10 -3.96
C SER A 80 4.48 -6.61 -4.77
N ILE A 81 4.66 -5.60 -5.63
CA ILE A 81 3.62 -5.12 -6.54
C ILE A 81 3.19 -6.25 -7.48
N ARG A 82 4.14 -6.96 -8.12
CA ARG A 82 3.82 -8.09 -9.01
C ARG A 82 3.00 -9.17 -8.30
N ARG A 83 3.37 -9.53 -7.07
CA ARG A 83 2.64 -10.53 -6.27
C ARG A 83 1.20 -10.08 -5.96
N GLY A 84 1.03 -8.87 -5.47
CA GLY A 84 -0.28 -8.30 -5.15
C GLY A 84 -1.18 -8.17 -6.37
N VAL A 85 -0.65 -7.65 -7.49
CA VAL A 85 -1.40 -7.49 -8.75
C VAL A 85 -1.75 -8.86 -9.35
N SER A 86 -0.88 -9.85 -9.27
CA SER A 86 -1.18 -11.22 -9.73
C SER A 86 -2.35 -11.82 -8.93
N ALA A 87 -2.38 -11.64 -7.62
CA ALA A 87 -3.49 -12.07 -6.77
C ALA A 87 -4.78 -11.34 -7.12
N ALA A 88 -4.73 -10.01 -7.28
CA ALA A 88 -5.89 -9.21 -7.67
C ALA A 88 -6.46 -9.64 -9.04
N ARG A 89 -5.60 -9.96 -10.01
CA ARG A 89 -6.00 -10.52 -11.30
C ARG A 89 -6.70 -11.86 -11.16
N THR A 90 -6.20 -12.75 -10.29
CA THR A 90 -6.85 -14.03 -9.99
C THR A 90 -8.24 -13.84 -9.38
N LEU A 91 -8.40 -12.84 -8.52
CA LEU A 91 -9.69 -12.43 -7.94
C LEU A 91 -10.60 -11.67 -8.93
N ARG A 92 -10.18 -11.48 -10.18
CA ARG A 92 -10.89 -10.74 -11.22
C ARG A 92 -11.20 -9.29 -10.81
N ALA A 93 -10.30 -8.65 -10.07
CA ALA A 93 -10.44 -7.25 -9.71
C ALA A 93 -10.43 -6.36 -10.97
N SER A 94 -11.29 -5.35 -10.99
CA SER A 94 -11.37 -4.36 -12.08
C SER A 94 -10.29 -3.28 -12.01
N GLY A 95 -9.53 -3.24 -10.91
CA GLY A 95 -8.41 -2.35 -10.66
C GLY A 95 -7.77 -2.66 -9.32
N VAL A 96 -6.61 -2.06 -9.07
CA VAL A 96 -5.91 -2.14 -7.78
C VAL A 96 -5.59 -0.75 -7.24
N LEU A 97 -5.76 -0.57 -5.95
CA LEU A 97 -5.18 0.52 -5.20
C LEU A 97 -3.93 -0.01 -4.49
N LEU A 98 -2.75 0.44 -4.92
CA LEU A 98 -1.48 0.13 -4.25
C LEU A 98 -1.26 1.10 -3.11
N MET A 99 -0.90 0.61 -1.92
CA MET A 99 -0.59 1.43 -0.75
C MET A 99 0.41 0.74 0.17
N THR A 100 1.08 1.52 1.01
CA THR A 100 1.92 1.03 2.11
C THR A 100 1.19 1.18 3.45
N CYS A 101 1.79 0.69 4.53
CA CYS A 101 1.24 0.84 5.89
C CYS A 101 1.88 1.95 6.71
N ASP A 102 2.98 2.54 6.24
CA ASP A 102 3.80 3.52 6.98
C ASP A 102 3.36 4.99 6.84
N GLN A 103 2.45 5.28 5.91
CA GLN A 103 1.90 6.62 5.70
C GLN A 103 0.76 6.89 6.70
N VAL A 104 1.11 7.25 7.92
CA VAL A 104 0.13 7.49 9.00
C VAL A 104 -0.81 8.67 8.75
N GLY A 105 -0.43 9.60 7.91
CA GLY A 105 -1.28 10.72 7.47
C GLY A 105 -2.34 10.34 6.43
N LEU A 106 -2.36 9.09 5.95
CA LEU A 106 -3.33 8.64 4.97
C LEU A 106 -4.74 8.60 5.55
N GLU A 107 -5.67 9.27 4.87
CA GLU A 107 -7.08 9.34 5.23
C GLU A 107 -7.98 8.74 4.15
N VAL A 108 -9.18 8.35 4.57
CA VAL A 108 -10.22 7.74 3.71
C VAL A 108 -10.59 8.66 2.53
N GLY A 109 -10.66 9.97 2.76
CA GLY A 109 -10.99 10.96 1.72
C GLY A 109 -10.03 10.93 0.56
N HIS A 110 -8.73 10.81 0.84
CA HIS A 110 -7.69 10.71 -0.19
C HIS A 110 -7.85 9.46 -1.07
N LEU A 111 -8.12 8.30 -0.46
CA LEU A 111 -8.38 7.08 -1.21
C LEU A 111 -9.63 7.18 -2.10
N LYS A 112 -10.72 7.76 -1.58
CA LYS A 112 -11.94 7.98 -2.36
C LYS A 112 -11.69 8.89 -3.55
N GLU A 113 -10.85 9.90 -3.40
CA GLU A 113 -10.49 10.80 -4.48
C GLU A 113 -9.65 10.09 -5.56
N LEU A 114 -8.68 9.25 -5.17
CA LEU A 114 -7.93 8.41 -6.11
C LEU A 114 -8.86 7.49 -6.93
N LEU A 115 -9.92 6.98 -6.31
CA LEU A 115 -10.89 6.05 -6.91
C LEU A 115 -12.03 6.73 -7.68
N ALA A 116 -12.07 8.07 -7.73
CA ALA A 116 -13.19 8.82 -8.32
C ALA A 116 -13.41 8.54 -9.80
N ASP A 117 -12.36 8.20 -10.55
CA ASP A 117 -12.45 7.77 -11.95
C ASP A 117 -11.79 6.39 -12.12
N PRO A 118 -12.58 5.29 -12.09
CA PRO A 118 -12.04 3.94 -12.20
C PRO A 118 -11.53 3.57 -13.59
N GLY A 119 -11.67 4.43 -14.58
CA GLY A 119 -11.11 4.26 -15.94
C GLY A 119 -9.67 4.80 -16.07
N MET A 120 -9.22 5.64 -15.15
CA MET A 120 -7.94 6.35 -15.24
C MET A 120 -6.98 5.98 -14.12
N ILE A 121 -5.68 5.98 -14.43
CA ILE A 121 -4.63 5.90 -13.42
C ILE A 121 -4.64 7.18 -12.57
N ALA A 122 -4.48 7.03 -11.26
CA ALA A 122 -4.35 8.15 -10.35
C ALA A 122 -3.27 7.88 -9.30
N GLY A 123 -2.37 8.83 -9.10
CA GLY A 123 -1.31 8.77 -8.10
C GLY A 123 -1.43 9.84 -7.02
N SER A 124 -0.71 9.67 -5.93
CA SER A 124 -0.58 10.67 -4.88
C SER A 124 0.62 11.60 -5.14
N GLY A 125 0.41 12.90 -4.91
CA GLY A 125 1.46 13.92 -4.90
C GLY A 125 1.71 14.40 -3.47
N TYR A 126 2.96 14.34 -3.00
CA TYR A 126 3.37 14.84 -1.68
C TYR A 126 4.87 15.13 -1.65
N ALA A 127 5.30 16.13 -0.89
CA ALA A 127 6.70 16.57 -0.77
C ALA A 127 7.41 16.72 -2.13
N GLY A 128 6.71 17.25 -3.14
CA GLY A 128 7.24 17.40 -4.49
C GLY A 128 7.51 16.09 -5.25
N LYS A 129 7.00 14.96 -4.76
CA LYS A 129 7.15 13.62 -5.35
C LYS A 129 5.79 13.09 -5.80
N VAL A 130 5.85 12.08 -6.66
CA VAL A 130 4.68 11.29 -7.08
C VAL A 130 4.90 9.85 -6.63
N GLY A 131 3.86 9.23 -6.08
CA GLY A 131 3.98 7.86 -5.56
C GLY A 131 2.65 7.22 -5.17
N ILE A 132 2.76 6.20 -4.36
CA ILE A 132 1.61 5.52 -3.74
C ILE A 132 1.20 6.29 -2.46
N PRO A 133 -0.11 6.20 -2.06
CA PRO A 133 -1.17 5.40 -2.66
C PRO A 133 -1.46 5.78 -4.11
N ALA A 134 -1.75 4.76 -4.94
CA ALA A 134 -2.06 4.98 -6.34
C ALA A 134 -3.05 3.94 -6.86
N TYR A 135 -3.98 4.38 -7.69
CA TYR A 135 -4.97 3.54 -8.34
C TYR A 135 -4.56 3.21 -9.77
N PHE A 136 -4.73 1.95 -10.15
CA PHE A 136 -4.48 1.42 -11.49
C PHE A 136 -5.67 0.56 -11.96
N PRO A 137 -6.32 0.89 -13.07
CA PRO A 137 -7.34 0.03 -13.68
C PRO A 137 -6.73 -1.28 -14.18
N ALA A 138 -7.56 -2.32 -14.35
CA ALA A 138 -7.10 -3.65 -14.79
C ALA A 138 -6.33 -3.63 -16.12
N ALA A 139 -6.63 -2.67 -16.99
CA ALA A 139 -5.89 -2.46 -18.25
C ALA A 139 -4.39 -2.19 -18.04
N SER A 140 -4.01 -1.67 -16.86
CA SER A 140 -2.62 -1.36 -16.48
C SER A 140 -1.88 -2.54 -15.84
N PHE A 141 -2.55 -3.66 -15.54
CA PHE A 141 -1.94 -4.80 -14.85
C PHE A 141 -0.73 -5.35 -15.59
N GLY A 142 -0.77 -5.37 -16.94
CA GLY A 142 0.37 -5.80 -17.75
C GLY A 142 1.64 -5.01 -17.45
N HIS A 143 1.55 -3.69 -17.29
CA HIS A 143 2.69 -2.83 -16.96
C HIS A 143 3.17 -3.05 -15.52
N LEU A 144 2.26 -3.24 -14.56
CA LEU A 144 2.61 -3.52 -13.16
C LEU A 144 3.31 -4.88 -13.00
N LEU A 145 2.91 -5.89 -13.77
CA LEU A 145 3.45 -7.24 -13.69
C LEU A 145 4.86 -7.41 -14.25
N VAL A 146 5.37 -6.42 -15.00
CA VAL A 146 6.73 -6.45 -15.56
C VAL A 146 7.69 -5.50 -14.84
N LEU A 147 7.25 -4.81 -13.78
CA LEU A 147 8.10 -3.95 -12.96
C LEU A 147 9.28 -4.72 -12.38
N GLN A 148 10.43 -4.03 -12.24
CA GLN A 148 11.65 -4.61 -11.67
C GLN A 148 12.31 -3.63 -10.68
N GLY A 149 13.09 -4.19 -9.76
CA GLY A 149 13.89 -3.41 -8.80
C GLY A 149 13.05 -2.67 -7.76
N ASP A 150 13.56 -1.54 -7.29
CA ASP A 150 13.02 -0.81 -6.14
C ASP A 150 12.27 0.49 -6.51
N THR A 151 12.14 0.79 -7.78
CA THR A 151 11.49 2.04 -8.25
C THR A 151 9.98 2.08 -8.07
N GLY A 152 9.38 0.94 -7.75
CA GLY A 152 7.93 0.80 -7.59
C GLY A 152 7.17 1.18 -8.88
N ALA A 153 5.94 1.68 -8.71
CA ALA A 153 5.08 2.05 -9.85
C ALA A 153 5.23 3.53 -10.27
N ARG A 154 6.22 4.27 -9.73
CA ARG A 154 6.35 5.73 -9.93
C ARG A 154 6.41 6.14 -11.41
N GLU A 155 7.11 5.36 -12.23
CA GLU A 155 7.24 5.67 -13.66
C GLU A 155 5.90 5.61 -14.41
N LEU A 156 4.99 4.76 -13.95
CA LEU A 156 3.64 4.63 -14.53
C LEU A 156 2.70 5.76 -14.10
N LEU A 157 3.11 6.60 -13.16
CA LEU A 157 2.33 7.75 -12.67
C LEU A 157 2.73 9.06 -13.34
N LYS A 158 3.75 9.06 -14.20
CA LYS A 158 4.20 10.26 -14.90
C LYS A 158 3.16 10.71 -15.94
N GLY A 159 2.66 11.93 -15.77
CA GLY A 159 1.66 12.51 -16.65
C GLY A 159 0.22 12.07 -16.36
N GLU A 160 0.02 11.24 -15.34
CA GLU A 160 -1.29 10.78 -14.90
C GLU A 160 -1.95 11.75 -13.91
N ARG A 161 -3.21 11.52 -13.57
CA ARG A 161 -3.94 12.32 -12.58
C ARG A 161 -3.29 12.20 -11.20
N LEU A 162 -3.09 13.35 -10.54
CA LEU A 162 -2.52 13.40 -9.20
C LEU A 162 -3.53 13.96 -8.20
N VAL A 163 -3.62 13.31 -7.05
CA VAL A 163 -4.27 13.80 -5.85
C VAL A 163 -3.19 14.26 -4.88
N VAL A 164 -3.13 15.56 -4.61
CA VAL A 164 -2.08 16.13 -3.76
C VAL A 164 -2.52 16.13 -2.31
N ASP A 165 -1.70 15.53 -1.44
CA ASP A 165 -1.91 15.51 0.01
C ASP A 165 -0.57 15.48 0.76
N GLU A 166 -0.16 16.63 1.29
CA GLU A 166 1.10 16.78 2.01
C GLU A 166 1.18 15.97 3.31
N ARG A 167 0.04 15.51 3.85
CA ARG A 167 0.01 14.62 5.03
C ARG A 167 0.66 13.27 4.75
N LEU A 168 0.73 12.85 3.48
CA LEU A 168 1.40 11.62 3.05
C LEU A 168 2.93 11.72 3.05
N ALA A 169 3.49 12.91 3.25
CA ALA A 169 4.92 13.11 3.34
C ALA A 169 5.54 12.55 4.62
N VAL A 170 4.70 12.19 5.60
CA VAL A 170 5.14 11.66 6.89
C VAL A 170 5.13 10.14 6.84
N ASP A 171 6.30 9.57 6.56
CA ASP A 171 6.55 8.13 6.67
C ASP A 171 7.10 7.78 8.05
N VAL A 172 6.61 6.69 8.63
CA VAL A 172 7.18 6.15 9.87
C VAL A 172 8.24 5.13 9.53
N ASP A 173 9.50 5.52 9.64
CA ASP A 173 10.66 4.64 9.42
C ASP A 173 11.33 4.20 10.71
N THR A 174 11.09 4.92 11.82
CA THR A 174 11.69 4.69 13.13
C THR A 174 10.68 4.92 14.26
N GLU A 175 10.98 4.41 15.47
CA GLU A 175 10.19 4.74 16.67
C GLU A 175 10.26 6.24 17.03
N GLU A 176 11.36 6.91 16.68
CA GLU A 176 11.51 8.34 16.87
C GLU A 176 10.52 9.13 16.01
N ASP A 177 10.24 8.67 14.79
CA ASP A 177 9.25 9.28 13.90
C ASP A 177 7.85 9.20 14.50
N LEU A 178 7.49 8.04 15.09
CA LEU A 178 6.25 7.91 15.87
C LEU A 178 6.23 8.90 17.04
N GLY A 179 7.33 8.99 17.81
CA GLY A 179 7.43 9.92 18.93
C GLY A 179 7.27 11.40 18.55
N LYS A 180 7.67 11.80 17.35
CA LYS A 180 7.48 13.17 16.82
C LYS A 180 6.01 13.45 16.49
N LEU A 181 5.27 12.46 15.99
CA LEU A 181 3.85 12.59 15.65
C LEU A 181 2.95 12.77 16.88
N PHE A 182 3.33 12.19 18.03
CA PHE A 182 2.59 12.34 19.29
C PHE A 182 2.85 13.67 20.01
N ARG A 183 3.81 14.48 19.55
CA ARG A 183 4.18 15.76 20.19
C ARG A 183 3.62 16.99 19.48
N GLN A 184 2.87 16.81 18.40
CA GLN A 184 2.13 17.84 17.69
C GLN A 184 0.64 17.82 18.10
#